data_1d4b294fcc4a603f970d91a0d789dbf0
#
_entry.id   1d4b294fcc4a603f970d91a0d789dbf0
#
_cell.length_a   1.000
_cell.length_b   1.000
_cell.length_c   1.000
_cell.angle_alpha   90.00
_cell.angle_beta   90.00
_cell.angle_gamma   90.00
#
_symmetry.space_group_name_H-M   'P 1'
#
loop_
_entity.id
_entity.type
_entity.pdbx_description
1 polymer ?
#
loop_
_entity_poly.entity_id
_entity_poly.type
_entity_poly.pdbx_seq_one_letter_code
_entity_poly.pdbx_strand_id
1 'polypeptide(L)'
;DIPLTLQENGKANYSLDLSGYSSGIYTAVIQKGNSQNSEQFSVGLQTGSGPIEAKTTQTEYSRGDRLLILGNANANSLMATTLFDPSGKEIKKVSTPTNNDGIFSENRIKIPKDAQVGLWKILITSGQNMTPIEINITSKMDQKMSVSVTENVERGEIIEITVFTSDNNTIRMKIMDANNEIIEDSLTCTVTKEMKCQTFWIVPKETIPG
;
A
#
# COMPACT_ATOMS: atom_id res chain seq x y z
N ASP A 1 -4.08 6.28 33.04
CA ASP A 1 -4.20 7.74 32.84
C ASP A 1 -3.48 8.47 33.95
N ILE A 2 -2.70 9.49 33.60
CA ILE A 2 -1.93 10.31 34.54
C ILE A 2 -2.56 11.70 34.53
N PRO A 3 -3.12 12.18 35.68
CA PRO A 3 -3.69 13.51 35.72
C PRO A 3 -2.59 14.57 35.71
N LEU A 4 -2.75 15.60 34.86
CA LEU A 4 -1.85 16.74 34.79
C LEU A 4 -2.57 18.01 35.24
N THR A 5 -1.94 18.76 36.15
CA THR A 5 -2.44 20.07 36.56
C THR A 5 -1.76 21.16 35.72
N LEU A 6 -2.57 22.00 35.08
CA LEU A 6 -2.06 23.18 34.39
C LEU A 6 -1.68 24.28 35.36
N GLN A 7 -0.53 24.88 35.12
CA GLN A 7 -0.10 26.11 35.79
C GLN A 7 -0.94 27.31 35.32
N GLU A 8 -0.87 28.45 36.00
CA GLU A 8 -1.59 29.67 35.63
C GLU A 8 -1.26 30.16 34.19
N ASN A 9 -0.06 29.86 33.70
CA ASN A 9 0.38 30.18 32.33
C ASN A 9 -0.12 29.19 31.28
N GLY A 10 -0.99 28.23 31.66
CA GLY A 10 -1.52 27.21 30.78
C GLY A 10 -0.57 26.07 30.40
N LYS A 11 0.59 25.98 31.04
CA LYS A 11 1.59 24.92 30.83
C LYS A 11 1.51 23.84 31.90
N ALA A 12 1.82 22.61 31.52
CA ALA A 12 2.08 21.53 32.44
C ALA A 12 3.36 20.80 31.99
N ASN A 13 4.15 20.34 32.95
CA ASN A 13 5.32 19.53 32.72
C ASN A 13 5.13 18.17 33.41
N TYR A 14 5.44 17.12 32.71
CA TYR A 14 5.45 15.77 33.26
C TYR A 14 6.73 15.07 32.83
N SER A 15 7.41 14.43 33.75
CA SER A 15 8.58 13.60 33.49
C SER A 15 8.18 12.14 33.60
N LEU A 16 8.31 11.41 32.50
CA LEU A 16 8.06 9.98 32.45
C LEU A 16 9.38 9.22 32.59
N ASP A 17 9.45 8.34 33.58
CA ASP A 17 10.56 7.39 33.70
C ASP A 17 10.36 6.29 32.65
N LEU A 18 11.33 6.14 31.74
CA LEU A 18 11.33 5.17 30.68
C LEU A 18 12.12 3.89 31.02
N SER A 19 12.61 3.77 32.24
CA SER A 19 13.30 2.57 32.71
C SER A 19 12.34 1.37 32.64
N GLY A 20 12.78 0.30 31.97
CA GLY A 20 11.96 -0.90 31.75
C GLY A 20 11.03 -0.86 30.54
N TYR A 21 10.98 0.24 29.79
CA TYR A 21 10.29 0.26 28.52
C TYR A 21 11.11 -0.45 27.44
N SER A 22 10.45 -1.25 26.62
CA SER A 22 11.07 -1.88 25.47
C SER A 22 11.43 -0.84 24.40
N SER A 23 12.46 -1.12 23.60
CA SER A 23 12.78 -0.27 22.45
C SER A 23 11.60 -0.24 21.45
N GLY A 24 11.23 0.96 21.00
CA GLY A 24 10.07 1.13 20.11
C GLY A 24 9.64 2.57 19.94
N ILE A 25 8.54 2.75 19.21
CA ILE A 25 7.85 4.03 19.05
C ILE A 25 6.63 4.03 19.95
N TYR A 26 6.54 5.07 20.75
CA TYR A 26 5.44 5.31 21.68
C TYR A 26 4.68 6.57 21.27
N THR A 27 3.40 6.62 21.62
CA THR A 27 2.56 7.79 21.38
C THR A 27 2.09 8.36 22.72
N ALA A 28 2.46 9.60 23.00
CA ALA A 28 1.87 10.35 24.09
C ALA A 28 0.55 10.96 23.63
N VAL A 29 -0.53 10.62 24.33
CA VAL A 29 -1.87 11.16 24.06
C VAL A 29 -2.24 12.08 25.20
N ILE A 30 -2.57 13.33 24.90
CA ILE A 30 -3.00 14.33 25.88
C ILE A 30 -4.45 14.68 25.59
N GLN A 31 -5.30 14.58 26.60
CA GLN A 31 -6.73 14.85 26.49
C GLN A 31 -7.18 15.87 27.53
N LYS A 32 -8.01 16.82 27.11
CA LYS A 32 -8.72 17.75 28.00
C LYS A 32 -10.16 17.94 27.53
N GLY A 33 -11.12 17.39 28.28
CA GLY A 33 -12.51 17.36 27.85
C GLY A 33 -12.67 16.58 26.56
N ASN A 34 -13.23 17.23 25.54
CA ASN A 34 -13.41 16.63 24.20
C ASN A 34 -12.22 16.89 23.23
N SER A 35 -11.21 17.62 23.68
CA SER A 35 -10.02 17.92 22.86
C SER A 35 -8.91 16.93 23.17
N GLN A 36 -8.29 16.41 22.10
CA GLN A 36 -7.19 15.46 22.19
C GLN A 36 -6.07 15.87 21.23
N ASN A 37 -4.83 15.70 21.68
CA ASN A 37 -3.64 15.81 20.84
C ASN A 37 -2.69 14.63 21.12
N SER A 38 -1.84 14.30 20.16
CA SER A 38 -0.89 13.20 20.34
C SER A 38 0.44 13.50 19.67
N GLU A 39 1.52 13.07 20.32
CA GLU A 39 2.89 13.17 19.82
C GLU A 39 3.59 11.83 19.93
N GLN A 40 4.43 11.52 18.94
CA GLN A 40 5.22 10.28 18.93
C GLN A 40 6.64 10.54 19.41
N PHE A 41 7.18 9.61 20.19
CA PHE A 41 8.57 9.61 20.63
C PHE A 41 9.14 8.18 20.57
N SER A 42 10.46 8.05 20.51
CA SER A 42 11.14 6.76 20.47
C SER A 42 11.88 6.47 21.77
N VAL A 43 11.93 5.19 22.14
CA VAL A 43 12.69 4.69 23.30
C VAL A 43 13.69 3.65 22.79
N GLY A 44 14.95 3.79 23.18
CA GLY A 44 15.99 2.79 22.90
C GLY A 44 16.33 2.59 21.41
N LEU A 45 15.81 3.46 20.51
CA LEU A 45 16.12 3.40 19.10
C LEU A 45 17.30 4.32 18.77
N GLN A 46 18.17 3.86 17.89
CA GLN A 46 19.30 4.64 17.43
C GLN A 46 18.89 5.57 16.29
N THR A 47 19.45 6.80 16.29
CA THR A 47 19.45 7.69 15.13
C THR A 47 20.80 7.57 14.43
N GLY A 48 20.80 7.39 13.11
CA GLY A 48 22.05 7.16 12.37
C GLY A 48 22.24 5.67 12.08
N SER A 49 21.53 5.20 11.08
CA SER A 49 21.41 3.77 10.73
C SER A 49 22.58 3.21 9.91
N GLY A 50 23.65 3.96 9.66
CA GLY A 50 24.56 3.58 8.60
C GLY A 50 23.91 3.66 7.22
N PRO A 51 24.46 3.01 6.19
CA PRO A 51 23.86 2.96 4.86
C PRO A 51 22.42 2.39 4.93
N ILE A 52 21.52 3.03 4.20
CA ILE A 52 20.12 2.57 4.07
C ILE A 52 19.94 2.01 2.68
N GLU A 53 19.57 0.75 2.57
CA GLU A 53 19.15 0.13 1.32
C GLU A 53 17.64 -0.07 1.38
N ALA A 54 16.92 0.42 0.37
CA ALA A 54 15.49 0.29 0.34
C ALA A 54 14.94 0.30 -1.08
N LYS A 55 13.82 -0.37 -1.27
CA LYS A 55 13.10 -0.43 -2.54
C LYS A 55 11.59 -0.53 -2.30
N THR A 56 10.85 -0.07 -3.27
CA THR A 56 9.42 -0.35 -3.40
C THR A 56 9.19 -1.66 -4.16
N THR A 57 8.04 -2.28 -3.96
CA THR A 57 7.69 -3.52 -4.69
C THR A 57 7.35 -3.26 -6.16
N GLN A 58 7.04 -2.02 -6.50
CA GLN A 58 6.70 -1.58 -7.85
C GLN A 58 7.35 -0.22 -8.10
N THR A 59 7.53 0.15 -9.36
CA THR A 59 8.02 1.49 -9.79
C THR A 59 6.87 2.39 -10.25
N GLU A 60 5.73 1.80 -10.59
CA GLU A 60 4.51 2.50 -10.99
C GLU A 60 3.36 2.18 -10.03
N TYR A 61 2.59 3.18 -9.69
CA TYR A 61 1.45 3.10 -8.78
C TYR A 61 0.28 3.90 -9.31
N SER A 62 -0.92 3.49 -8.93
CA SER A 62 -2.16 4.21 -9.20
C SER A 62 -2.57 5.08 -8.01
N ARG A 63 -3.44 6.05 -8.27
CA ARG A 63 -4.08 6.85 -7.24
C ARG A 63 -4.82 5.94 -6.25
N GLY A 64 -4.59 6.14 -4.96
CA GLY A 64 -5.21 5.35 -3.91
C GLY A 64 -4.49 4.05 -3.56
N ASP A 65 -3.42 3.68 -4.27
CA ASP A 65 -2.61 2.53 -3.95
C ASP A 65 -1.87 2.69 -2.62
N ARG A 66 -1.53 1.57 -2.02
CA ARG A 66 -0.71 1.50 -0.84
C ARG A 66 0.72 1.16 -1.23
N LEU A 67 1.66 1.94 -0.74
CA LEU A 67 3.08 1.67 -0.92
C LEU A 67 3.52 0.55 0.03
N LEU A 68 4.31 -0.38 -0.49
CA LEU A 68 5.08 -1.31 0.32
C LEU A 68 6.56 -1.04 0.06
N ILE A 69 7.25 -0.61 1.09
CA ILE A 69 8.68 -0.29 1.07
C ILE A 69 9.38 -1.31 1.95
N LEU A 70 10.38 -1.96 1.40
CA LEU A 70 11.21 -2.94 2.09
C LEU A 70 12.65 -2.43 2.09
N GLY A 71 13.34 -2.59 3.22
CA GLY A 71 14.72 -2.16 3.30
C GLY A 71 15.48 -2.73 4.49
N ASN A 72 16.77 -2.45 4.49
CA ASN A 72 17.70 -2.80 5.53
C ASN A 72 18.62 -1.61 5.90
N ALA A 73 19.05 -1.62 7.13
CA ALA A 73 19.96 -0.67 7.74
C ALA A 73 20.55 -1.30 9.01
N ASN A 74 21.20 -0.54 9.87
CA ASN A 74 21.61 -1.09 11.17
C ASN A 74 20.40 -1.51 12.01
N ALA A 75 20.60 -2.52 12.85
CA ALA A 75 19.58 -3.02 13.79
C ALA A 75 19.13 -1.92 14.76
N ASN A 76 17.85 -1.98 15.16
CA ASN A 76 17.26 -1.07 16.15
C ASN A 76 17.42 0.43 15.81
N SER A 77 17.46 0.76 14.52
CA SER A 77 17.54 2.14 14.03
C SER A 77 16.16 2.66 13.65
N LEU A 78 15.91 3.94 13.93
CA LEU A 78 14.65 4.57 13.56
C LEU A 78 14.74 5.17 12.16
N MET A 79 13.91 4.66 11.23
CA MET A 79 13.75 5.18 9.88
C MET A 79 12.58 6.15 9.82
N ALA A 80 12.76 7.29 9.18
CA ALA A 80 11.66 8.18 8.79
C ALA A 80 11.48 8.09 7.28
N THR A 81 10.30 7.67 6.85
CA THR A 81 9.92 7.58 5.44
C THR A 81 8.96 8.72 5.10
N THR A 82 9.33 9.55 4.15
CA THR A 82 8.55 10.71 3.72
C THR A 82 8.20 10.60 2.24
N LEU A 83 6.93 10.76 1.91
CA LEU A 83 6.43 10.83 0.53
C LEU A 83 6.28 12.28 0.10
N PHE A 84 6.87 12.65 -1.02
CA PHE A 84 6.76 13.97 -1.65
C PHE A 84 6.05 13.87 -2.99
N ASP A 85 5.21 14.85 -3.29
CA ASP A 85 4.60 15.02 -4.61
C ASP A 85 5.59 15.62 -5.64
N PRO A 86 5.22 15.70 -6.94
CA PRO A 86 6.08 16.27 -7.98
C PRO A 86 6.49 17.73 -7.74
N SER A 87 5.75 18.48 -6.92
CA SER A 87 6.11 19.86 -6.55
C SER A 87 7.11 19.94 -5.40
N GLY A 88 7.46 18.79 -4.78
CA GLY A 88 8.32 18.72 -3.60
C GLY A 88 7.58 18.93 -2.28
N LYS A 89 6.26 18.97 -2.28
CA LYS A 89 5.46 19.09 -1.06
C LYS A 89 5.42 17.76 -0.32
N GLU A 90 5.66 17.80 0.99
CA GLU A 90 5.46 16.64 1.86
C GLU A 90 3.98 16.26 1.93
N ILE A 91 3.67 15.02 1.60
CA ILE A 91 2.32 14.47 1.63
C ILE A 91 2.10 13.61 2.86
N LYS A 92 3.08 12.79 3.20
CA LYS A 92 3.00 11.87 4.34
C LYS A 92 4.39 11.56 4.88
N LYS A 93 4.50 11.54 6.20
CA LYS A 93 5.69 11.08 6.91
C LYS A 93 5.31 10.03 7.93
N VAL A 94 6.09 8.96 8.02
CA VAL A 94 5.92 7.87 8.98
C VAL A 94 7.26 7.44 9.52
N SER A 95 7.26 6.92 10.75
CA SER A 95 8.48 6.39 11.38
C SER A 95 8.33 4.88 11.59
N THR A 96 9.38 4.14 11.27
CA THR A 96 9.44 2.68 11.35
C THR A 96 10.80 2.26 11.88
N PRO A 97 10.88 1.47 12.96
CA PRO A 97 12.15 0.93 13.41
C PRO A 97 12.58 -0.25 12.53
N THR A 98 13.89 -0.44 12.39
CA THR A 98 14.44 -1.72 11.95
C THR A 98 14.34 -2.75 13.08
N ASN A 99 14.20 -4.01 12.73
CA ASN A 99 14.28 -5.13 13.68
C ASN A 99 15.73 -5.43 14.10
N ASN A 100 15.92 -6.51 14.86
CA ASN A 100 17.25 -6.96 15.33
C ASN A 100 18.19 -7.38 14.18
N ASP A 101 17.64 -7.71 13.02
CA ASP A 101 18.41 -8.07 11.82
C ASP A 101 18.63 -6.86 10.89
N GLY A 102 18.21 -5.66 11.31
CA GLY A 102 18.32 -4.44 10.53
C GLY A 102 17.25 -4.29 9.43
N ILE A 103 16.26 -5.17 9.38
CA ILE A 103 15.21 -5.16 8.34
C ILE A 103 14.06 -4.25 8.78
N PHE A 104 13.48 -3.48 7.84
CA PHE A 104 12.24 -2.75 8.04
C PHE A 104 11.28 -2.95 6.86
N SER A 105 9.98 -2.80 7.16
CA SER A 105 8.90 -2.81 6.19
C SER A 105 7.92 -1.68 6.52
N GLU A 106 7.60 -0.85 5.52
CA GLU A 106 6.65 0.25 5.68
C GLU A 106 5.50 0.11 4.69
N ASN A 107 4.27 0.03 5.20
CA ASN A 107 3.06 -0.15 4.40
C ASN A 107 1.91 0.80 4.78
N ARG A 108 2.15 1.78 5.67
CA ARG A 108 1.14 2.75 6.14
C ARG A 108 0.96 3.94 5.22
N ILE A 109 1.82 4.09 4.20
CA ILE A 109 1.74 5.18 3.25
C ILE A 109 0.78 4.78 2.13
N LYS A 110 -0.22 5.62 1.92
CA LYS A 110 -1.20 5.48 0.84
C LYS A 110 -1.11 6.70 -0.07
N ILE A 111 -1.10 6.46 -1.38
CA ILE A 111 -1.15 7.51 -2.39
C ILE A 111 -2.53 8.17 -2.34
N PRO A 112 -2.62 9.50 -2.28
CA PRO A 112 -3.90 10.20 -2.29
C PRO A 112 -4.75 9.84 -3.53
N LYS A 113 -6.07 9.81 -3.37
CA LYS A 113 -6.99 9.53 -4.50
C LYS A 113 -7.00 10.66 -5.54
N ASP A 114 -6.61 11.85 -5.14
CA ASP A 114 -6.46 13.06 -5.96
C ASP A 114 -5.00 13.37 -6.29
N ALA A 115 -4.08 12.38 -6.09
CA ALA A 115 -2.66 12.54 -6.37
C ALA A 115 -2.42 13.06 -7.79
N GLN A 116 -1.51 14.00 -7.93
CA GLN A 116 -1.02 14.44 -9.24
C GLN A 116 -0.27 13.29 -9.91
N VAL A 117 -0.55 13.04 -11.19
CA VAL A 117 0.23 12.08 -11.99
C VAL A 117 1.64 12.60 -12.23
N GLY A 118 2.61 11.67 -12.34
CA GLY A 118 4.00 12.00 -12.59
C GLY A 118 4.95 11.37 -11.57
N LEU A 119 6.18 11.89 -11.56
CA LEU A 119 7.26 11.38 -10.76
C LEU A 119 7.16 11.89 -9.32
N TRP A 120 7.03 10.98 -8.38
CA TRP A 120 6.98 11.23 -6.93
C TRP A 120 8.25 10.72 -6.28
N LYS A 121 8.60 11.29 -5.14
CA LYS A 121 9.81 10.94 -4.40
C LYS A 121 9.46 10.41 -3.02
N ILE A 122 10.05 9.28 -2.67
CA ILE A 122 10.09 8.77 -1.31
C ILE A 122 11.49 9.03 -0.77
N LEU A 123 11.60 9.64 0.39
CA LEU A 123 12.87 9.85 1.06
C LEU A 123 12.87 9.08 2.38
N ILE A 124 13.82 8.18 2.53
CA ILE A 124 14.02 7.43 3.76
C ILE A 124 15.26 7.98 4.46
N THR A 125 15.11 8.36 5.72
CA THR A 125 16.18 9.01 6.48
C THR A 125 16.34 8.38 7.86
N SER A 126 17.58 8.36 8.36
CA SER A 126 17.90 8.04 9.75
C SER A 126 19.17 8.80 10.16
N GLY A 127 19.03 9.80 11.03
CA GLY A 127 20.11 10.73 11.30
C GLY A 127 20.56 11.48 10.04
N GLN A 128 21.82 11.36 9.67
CA GLN A 128 22.37 11.98 8.47
C GLN A 128 22.31 11.07 7.22
N ASN A 129 21.94 9.81 7.41
CA ASN A 129 21.83 8.88 6.29
C ASN A 129 20.48 9.04 5.58
N MET A 130 20.50 8.99 4.25
CA MET A 130 19.30 9.13 3.44
C MET A 130 19.38 8.29 2.16
N THR A 131 18.23 7.78 1.75
CA THR A 131 18.06 7.05 0.48
C THR A 131 16.79 7.54 -0.21
N PRO A 132 16.90 8.14 -1.41
CA PRO A 132 15.75 8.49 -2.23
C PRO A 132 15.29 7.30 -3.06
N ILE A 133 13.97 7.19 -3.26
CA ILE A 133 13.33 6.26 -4.20
C ILE A 133 12.37 7.09 -5.05
N GLU A 134 12.40 6.90 -6.36
CA GLU A 134 11.45 7.51 -7.28
C GLU A 134 10.38 6.50 -7.68
N ILE A 135 9.14 6.96 -7.72
CA ILE A 135 7.98 6.19 -8.18
C ILE A 135 7.17 7.02 -9.15
N ASN A 136 6.54 6.39 -10.12
CA ASN A 136 5.66 7.06 -11.06
C ASN A 136 4.20 6.84 -10.67
N ILE A 137 3.43 7.93 -10.50
CA ILE A 137 2.00 7.86 -10.26
C ILE A 137 1.27 8.04 -11.58
N THR A 138 0.47 7.05 -11.95
CA THR A 138 -0.30 7.07 -13.19
C THR A 138 -1.76 7.41 -12.94
N SER A 139 -2.45 7.89 -13.97
CA SER A 139 -3.89 8.14 -13.92
C SER A 139 -4.72 6.86 -14.01
N LYS A 140 -4.11 5.78 -14.47
CA LYS A 140 -4.76 4.48 -14.49
C LYS A 140 -4.99 4.05 -13.04
N MET A 141 -6.24 3.93 -12.61
CA MET A 141 -6.59 2.88 -11.69
C MET A 141 -6.21 1.59 -12.45
N ASP A 142 -5.14 0.94 -12.07
CA ASP A 142 -4.97 -0.46 -12.45
C ASP A 142 -6.17 -1.18 -11.83
N GLN A 143 -7.16 -1.44 -12.66
CA GLN A 143 -8.19 -2.39 -12.34
C GLN A 143 -7.44 -3.71 -12.19
N LYS A 144 -7.12 -4.06 -10.95
CA LYS A 144 -6.56 -5.37 -10.66
C LYS A 144 -7.63 -6.36 -11.04
N MET A 145 -7.52 -6.88 -12.25
CA MET A 145 -8.41 -7.88 -12.77
C MET A 145 -7.63 -9.18 -12.87
N SER A 146 -8.17 -10.23 -12.29
CA SER A 146 -7.68 -11.58 -12.50
C SER A 146 -8.80 -12.44 -13.04
N VAL A 147 -8.47 -13.32 -13.97
CA VAL A 147 -9.42 -14.23 -14.60
C VAL A 147 -9.02 -15.66 -14.25
N SER A 148 -9.99 -16.44 -13.83
CA SER A 148 -9.87 -17.89 -13.63
C SER A 148 -10.86 -18.59 -14.56
N VAL A 149 -10.36 -19.58 -15.30
CA VAL A 149 -11.17 -20.42 -16.21
C VAL A 149 -10.79 -21.89 -16.03
N THR A 150 -11.65 -22.78 -16.46
CA THR A 150 -11.33 -24.22 -16.54
C THR A 150 -10.23 -24.45 -17.59
N GLU A 151 -9.11 -25.07 -17.20
CA GLU A 151 -7.92 -25.17 -18.06
C GLU A 151 -8.07 -26.15 -19.25
N ASN A 152 -8.83 -27.23 -19.07
CA ASN A 152 -9.03 -28.24 -20.09
C ASN A 152 -10.52 -28.57 -20.23
N VAL A 153 -11.06 -28.38 -21.40
CA VAL A 153 -12.48 -28.63 -21.73
C VAL A 153 -12.64 -29.29 -23.07
N GLU A 154 -13.67 -30.10 -23.21
CA GLU A 154 -14.04 -30.72 -24.46
C GLU A 154 -15.06 -29.84 -25.21
N ARG A 155 -15.18 -30.09 -26.53
CA ARG A 155 -16.18 -29.40 -27.35
C ARG A 155 -17.60 -29.76 -26.91
N GLY A 156 -18.43 -28.74 -26.71
CA GLY A 156 -19.78 -28.88 -26.20
C GLY A 156 -19.89 -28.81 -24.68
N GLU A 157 -18.78 -28.76 -23.97
CA GLU A 157 -18.78 -28.54 -22.53
C GLU A 157 -18.96 -27.07 -22.17
N ILE A 158 -19.33 -26.85 -20.91
CA ILE A 158 -19.50 -25.51 -20.33
C ILE A 158 -18.23 -25.18 -19.60
N ILE A 159 -17.65 -24.03 -19.88
CA ILE A 159 -16.60 -23.43 -19.07
C ILE A 159 -17.19 -22.36 -18.16
N GLU A 160 -16.71 -22.32 -16.93
CA GLU A 160 -16.97 -21.25 -16.00
C GLU A 160 -15.83 -20.24 -16.07
N ILE A 161 -16.18 -18.99 -16.26
CA ILE A 161 -15.23 -17.87 -16.27
C ILE A 161 -15.52 -17.03 -15.05
N THR A 162 -14.58 -16.98 -14.12
CA THR A 162 -14.65 -16.12 -12.94
C THR A 162 -13.65 -14.98 -13.04
N VAL A 163 -14.13 -13.76 -12.92
CA VAL A 163 -13.30 -12.55 -12.91
C VAL A 163 -13.35 -11.91 -11.54
N PHE A 164 -12.18 -11.63 -10.99
CA PHE A 164 -12.02 -10.84 -9.78
C PHE A 164 -11.55 -9.44 -10.17
N THR A 165 -12.15 -8.41 -9.61
CA THR A 165 -11.84 -7.02 -9.96
C THR A 165 -12.04 -6.10 -8.75
N SER A 166 -11.36 -4.95 -8.78
CA SER A 166 -11.52 -3.90 -7.76
C SER A 166 -12.64 -2.90 -8.09
N ASP A 167 -13.34 -3.09 -9.21
CA ASP A 167 -14.36 -2.15 -9.69
C ASP A 167 -15.75 -2.80 -9.79
N ASN A 168 -16.80 -2.07 -9.46
CA ASN A 168 -18.20 -2.52 -9.43
C ASN A 168 -18.92 -2.31 -10.78
N ASN A 169 -18.23 -2.48 -11.89
CA ASN A 169 -18.78 -2.29 -13.23
C ASN A 169 -19.16 -3.61 -13.89
N THR A 170 -19.90 -3.52 -14.99
CA THR A 170 -20.12 -4.64 -15.89
C THR A 170 -18.86 -4.92 -16.70
N ILE A 171 -18.39 -6.16 -16.69
CA ILE A 171 -17.22 -6.60 -17.45
C ILE A 171 -17.70 -7.19 -18.77
N ARG A 172 -17.03 -6.82 -19.86
CA ARG A 172 -17.18 -7.42 -21.18
C ARG A 172 -15.99 -8.32 -21.47
N MET A 173 -16.25 -9.48 -21.99
CA MET A 173 -15.23 -10.48 -22.30
C MET A 173 -15.32 -10.90 -23.76
N LYS A 174 -14.18 -11.23 -24.32
CA LYS A 174 -14.06 -11.83 -25.64
C LYS A 174 -13.31 -13.16 -25.51
N ILE A 175 -13.74 -14.13 -26.25
CA ILE A 175 -13.01 -15.41 -26.42
C ILE A 175 -12.43 -15.42 -27.80
N MET A 176 -11.13 -15.71 -27.88
CA MET A 176 -10.39 -15.80 -29.14
C MET A 176 -9.73 -17.17 -29.21
N ASP A 177 -9.55 -17.65 -30.43
CA ASP A 177 -8.80 -18.88 -30.71
C ASP A 177 -7.27 -18.64 -30.68
N ALA A 178 -6.50 -19.69 -30.95
CA ALA A 178 -5.04 -19.63 -31.01
C ALA A 178 -4.50 -18.71 -32.12
N ASN A 179 -5.31 -18.37 -33.14
CA ASN A 179 -4.97 -17.45 -34.24
C ASN A 179 -5.38 -16.00 -33.92
N ASN A 180 -5.90 -15.70 -32.72
CA ASN A 180 -6.49 -14.43 -32.32
C ASN A 180 -7.79 -14.08 -33.10
N GLU A 181 -8.48 -15.04 -33.66
CA GLU A 181 -9.82 -14.83 -34.22
C GLU A 181 -10.87 -14.84 -33.10
N ILE A 182 -11.81 -13.89 -33.16
CA ILE A 182 -12.84 -13.75 -32.14
C ILE A 182 -13.89 -14.83 -32.33
N ILE A 183 -14.05 -15.73 -31.36
CA ILE A 183 -15.08 -16.76 -31.33
C ILE A 183 -16.36 -16.27 -30.68
N GLU A 184 -16.21 -15.42 -29.63
CA GLU A 184 -17.31 -14.87 -28.86
C GLU A 184 -16.93 -13.47 -28.34
N ASP A 185 -17.81 -12.47 -28.48
CA ASP A 185 -17.57 -11.09 -28.08
C ASP A 185 -18.72 -10.46 -27.26
N SER A 186 -19.77 -11.24 -27.02
CA SER A 186 -20.98 -10.76 -26.35
C SER A 186 -21.06 -11.10 -24.87
N LEU A 187 -20.07 -11.80 -24.33
CA LEU A 187 -20.08 -12.21 -22.92
C LEU A 187 -19.95 -11.02 -21.99
N THR A 188 -20.90 -10.93 -21.08
CA THR A 188 -20.89 -9.91 -20.03
C THR A 188 -21.18 -10.53 -18.67
N CYS A 189 -20.60 -9.96 -17.61
CA CYS A 189 -21.02 -10.26 -16.25
C CYS A 189 -20.99 -9.00 -15.37
N THR A 190 -21.91 -8.96 -14.42
CA THR A 190 -22.01 -7.86 -13.45
C THR A 190 -21.27 -8.22 -12.18
N VAL A 191 -20.38 -7.32 -11.74
CA VAL A 191 -19.58 -7.52 -10.53
C VAL A 191 -20.48 -7.48 -9.30
N THR A 192 -20.33 -8.48 -8.44
CA THR A 192 -21.04 -8.58 -7.17
C THR A 192 -20.38 -7.73 -6.08
N LYS A 193 -21.02 -7.62 -4.90
CA LYS A 193 -20.43 -6.98 -3.71
C LYS A 193 -19.13 -7.64 -3.25
N GLU A 194 -18.90 -8.89 -3.64
CA GLU A 194 -17.68 -9.66 -3.33
C GLU A 194 -16.54 -9.36 -4.30
N MET A 195 -16.67 -8.34 -5.15
CA MET A 195 -15.68 -7.94 -6.14
C MET A 195 -15.33 -9.05 -7.14
N LYS A 196 -16.32 -9.90 -7.45
CA LYS A 196 -16.22 -10.95 -8.46
C LYS A 196 -17.43 -10.97 -9.35
N CYS A 197 -17.26 -11.47 -10.56
CA CYS A 197 -18.37 -11.88 -11.43
C CYS A 197 -18.09 -13.22 -12.09
N GLN A 198 -19.14 -13.94 -12.41
CA GLN A 198 -19.07 -15.25 -13.04
C GLN A 198 -19.97 -15.27 -14.26
N THR A 199 -19.49 -15.92 -15.30
CA THR A 199 -20.27 -16.20 -16.49
C THR A 199 -19.90 -17.59 -17.02
N PHE A 200 -20.77 -18.13 -17.87
CA PHE A 200 -20.61 -19.45 -18.45
C PHE A 200 -20.60 -19.33 -19.96
N TRP A 201 -19.80 -20.13 -20.60
CA TRP A 201 -19.75 -20.22 -22.05
C TRP A 201 -19.69 -21.69 -22.51
N ILE A 202 -20.46 -22.05 -23.54
CA ILE A 202 -20.45 -23.37 -24.10
C ILE A 202 -19.45 -23.39 -25.26
N VAL A 203 -18.46 -24.27 -25.17
CA VAL A 203 -17.47 -24.44 -26.25
C VAL A 203 -18.17 -24.94 -27.51
N PRO A 204 -18.18 -24.19 -28.63
CA PRO A 204 -18.80 -24.65 -29.88
C PRO A 204 -18.19 -25.94 -30.36
N LYS A 205 -19.02 -26.81 -30.98
CA LYS A 205 -18.55 -28.09 -31.51
C LYS A 205 -17.55 -27.94 -32.66
N GLU A 206 -17.62 -26.80 -33.33
CA GLU A 206 -16.78 -26.45 -34.50
C GLU A 206 -15.44 -25.82 -34.10
N THR A 207 -15.23 -25.50 -32.78
CA THR A 207 -14.00 -24.89 -32.31
C THR A 207 -12.79 -25.77 -32.63
N ILE A 208 -11.74 -25.16 -33.18
CA ILE A 208 -10.48 -25.84 -33.46
C ILE A 208 -9.75 -26.06 -32.14
N PRO A 209 -9.19 -27.28 -31.88
CA PRO A 209 -8.38 -27.48 -30.68
C PRO A 209 -7.17 -26.52 -30.65
N GLY A 210 -6.94 -25.87 -29.54
CA GLY A 210 -5.81 -24.96 -29.32
C GLY A 210 -4.75 -25.61 -28.43
#